data_33e738613aa0cedc5d6bb7dcb876358a
#
_entry.id   33e738613aa0cedc5d6bb7dcb876358a
#
_cell.length_a   1.000
_cell.length_b   1.000
_cell.length_c   1.000
_cell.angle_alpha   90.00
_cell.angle_beta   90.00
_cell.angle_gamma   90.00
#
_symmetry.space_group_name_H-M   'P 1'
#
loop_
_entity.id
_entity.type
_entity.pdbx_description
1 polymer ?
#
loop_
_entity_poly.entity_id
_entity_poly.type
_entity_poly.pdbx_seq_one_letter_code
_entity_poly.pdbx_strand_id
1 'polypeptide(L)'
;IAKEVSSLRDALFSLANTEDESGNYIFSGTSVKTPAFSKNINGVIAYGGNQNQTSVDISESRSVRINRPGDDVFGGVTRENNDGDAESISFFKVIADFTLALEDGNKASISRGLTEVSLLTDDMALSLADVGSRLSTIDSQRDILADTKLRYQELLSNAEDLDYATAVRRLSAQILSLEAAQASFAKVSQLNLFNYLR
;
A
#
# COMPACT_ATOMS: atom_id res chain seq x y z
N ILE A 1 38.84 -5.60 3.32
CA ILE A 1 37.92 -4.80 2.48
C ILE A 1 37.28 -5.69 1.39
N ALA A 2 38.08 -6.38 0.48
CA ALA A 2 37.48 -7.20 -0.59
C ALA A 2 36.54 -8.29 -0.05
N LYS A 3 36.95 -9.01 1.02
CA LYS A 3 36.09 -10.01 1.68
C LYS A 3 34.81 -9.40 2.28
N GLU A 4 34.88 -8.21 2.81
CA GLU A 4 33.74 -7.48 3.37
C GLU A 4 32.74 -7.11 2.25
N VAL A 5 33.26 -6.61 1.11
CA VAL A 5 32.42 -6.30 -0.06
C VAL A 5 31.75 -7.57 -0.61
N SER A 6 32.49 -8.69 -0.67
CA SER A 6 31.91 -9.99 -1.05
C SER A 6 30.80 -10.44 -0.09
N SER A 7 31.01 -10.30 1.22
CA SER A 7 29.97 -10.63 2.23
C SER A 7 28.75 -9.73 2.12
N LEU A 8 28.94 -8.43 1.84
CA LEU A 8 27.83 -7.50 1.58
C LEU A 8 27.08 -7.87 0.32
N ARG A 9 27.76 -8.27 -0.77
CA ARG A 9 27.12 -8.77 -1.99
C ARG A 9 26.22 -9.99 -1.70
N ASP A 10 26.71 -10.94 -0.90
CA ASP A 10 25.92 -12.14 -0.58
C ASP A 10 24.74 -11.81 0.35
N ALA A 11 24.88 -10.83 1.24
CA ALA A 11 23.77 -10.29 2.04
C ALA A 11 22.72 -9.59 1.16
N LEU A 12 23.16 -8.76 0.20
CA LEU A 12 22.26 -8.11 -0.75
C LEU A 12 21.55 -9.13 -1.65
N PHE A 13 22.23 -10.20 -2.07
CA PHE A 13 21.61 -11.30 -2.81
C PHE A 13 20.50 -11.98 -2.00
N SER A 14 20.72 -12.20 -0.71
CA SER A 14 19.69 -12.75 0.19
C SER A 14 18.50 -11.80 0.33
N LEU A 15 18.77 -10.49 0.51
CA LEU A 15 17.71 -9.48 0.59
C LEU A 15 16.91 -9.35 -0.73
N ALA A 16 17.61 -9.45 -1.87
CA ALA A 16 16.97 -9.42 -3.18
C ALA A 16 16.06 -10.64 -3.45
N ASN A 17 16.20 -11.70 -2.67
CA ASN A 17 15.34 -12.88 -2.68
C ASN A 17 14.47 -13.00 -1.43
N THR A 18 14.11 -11.88 -0.80
CA THR A 18 13.19 -11.88 0.35
C THR A 18 11.80 -12.33 -0.09
N GLU A 19 11.20 -13.16 0.74
CA GLU A 19 9.83 -13.65 0.59
C GLU A 19 8.87 -12.91 1.54
N ASP A 20 7.62 -12.79 1.13
CA ASP A 20 6.53 -12.34 1.99
C ASP A 20 6.05 -13.47 2.94
N GLU A 21 5.09 -13.18 3.83
CA GLU A 21 4.49 -14.15 4.74
C GLU A 21 3.84 -15.36 4.05
N SER A 22 3.54 -15.24 2.75
CA SER A 22 2.93 -16.28 1.92
C SER A 22 3.96 -17.09 1.11
N GLY A 23 5.26 -16.82 1.31
CA GLY A 23 6.35 -17.47 0.58
C GLY A 23 6.39 -17.04 -0.89
N ASN A 24 6.10 -15.75 -1.17
CA ASN A 24 6.26 -15.18 -2.50
C ASN A 24 7.46 -14.23 -2.51
N TYR A 25 8.29 -14.35 -3.55
CA TYR A 25 9.42 -13.44 -3.75
C TYR A 25 8.94 -12.06 -4.14
N ILE A 26 9.21 -11.05 -3.32
CA ILE A 26 8.68 -9.68 -3.47
C ILE A 26 9.28 -8.94 -4.67
N PHE A 27 10.46 -9.33 -5.14
CA PHE A 27 11.16 -8.71 -6.25
C PHE A 27 11.05 -9.44 -7.59
N SER A 28 10.26 -10.53 -7.67
CA SER A 28 10.11 -11.34 -8.89
C SER A 28 9.09 -10.80 -9.90
N GLY A 29 8.57 -9.58 -9.68
CA GLY A 29 7.46 -9.06 -10.49
C GLY A 29 6.17 -9.81 -10.23
N THR A 30 5.58 -10.43 -11.25
CA THR A 30 4.39 -11.29 -11.12
C THR A 30 4.73 -12.79 -11.05
N SER A 31 6.01 -13.17 -11.23
CA SER A 31 6.49 -14.56 -11.10
C SER A 31 6.85 -14.92 -9.67
N VAL A 32 5.96 -14.65 -8.73
CA VAL A 32 6.21 -14.65 -7.28
C VAL A 32 6.69 -15.97 -6.67
N LYS A 33 6.56 -17.10 -7.37
CA LYS A 33 7.04 -18.41 -6.93
C LYS A 33 8.46 -18.76 -7.43
N THR A 34 9.05 -17.87 -8.22
CA THR A 34 10.43 -18.03 -8.73
C THR A 34 11.33 -17.03 -8.01
N PRO A 35 12.52 -17.42 -7.53
CA PRO A 35 13.48 -16.49 -6.97
C PRO A 35 13.75 -15.32 -7.92
N ALA A 36 13.78 -14.10 -7.36
CA ALA A 36 14.03 -12.90 -8.15
C ALA A 36 15.43 -12.93 -8.78
N PHE A 37 16.40 -13.43 -8.05
CA PHE A 37 17.78 -13.56 -8.52
C PHE A 37 18.29 -14.99 -8.31
N SER A 38 19.01 -15.51 -9.28
CA SER A 38 19.63 -16.83 -9.20
C SER A 38 21.14 -16.76 -9.47
N LYS A 39 21.91 -17.61 -8.80
CA LYS A 39 23.35 -17.69 -8.96
C LYS A 39 23.67 -18.95 -9.77
N ASN A 40 24.38 -18.79 -10.89
CA ASN A 40 24.81 -19.91 -11.72
C ASN A 40 26.07 -20.60 -11.14
N ILE A 41 26.52 -21.69 -11.77
CA ILE A 41 27.70 -22.47 -11.36
C ILE A 41 28.99 -21.65 -11.37
N ASN A 42 29.05 -20.56 -12.15
CA ASN A 42 30.19 -19.66 -12.24
C ASN A 42 30.11 -18.51 -11.24
N GLY A 43 29.09 -18.49 -10.37
CA GLY A 43 28.88 -17.44 -9.36
C GLY A 43 28.27 -16.16 -9.91
N VAL A 44 27.86 -16.12 -11.16
CA VAL A 44 27.17 -14.98 -11.78
C VAL A 44 25.71 -14.95 -11.30
N ILE A 45 25.31 -13.80 -10.81
CA ILE A 45 23.94 -13.56 -10.35
C ILE A 45 23.16 -12.88 -11.48
N ALA A 46 22.03 -13.49 -11.84
CA ALA A 46 21.14 -12.99 -12.88
C ALA A 46 19.70 -12.85 -12.36
N TYR A 47 18.97 -11.87 -12.87
CA TYR A 47 17.56 -11.69 -12.61
C TYR A 47 16.75 -12.78 -13.31
N GLY A 48 15.88 -13.46 -12.57
CA GLY A 48 15.01 -14.55 -13.03
C GLY A 48 13.52 -14.25 -12.94
N GLY A 49 13.17 -13.07 -12.42
CA GLY A 49 11.79 -12.60 -12.37
C GLY A 49 11.32 -12.00 -13.70
N ASN A 50 10.18 -11.31 -13.67
CA ASN A 50 9.70 -10.53 -14.80
C ASN A 50 9.51 -9.05 -14.41
N GLN A 51 9.36 -8.17 -15.40
CA GLN A 51 9.20 -6.72 -15.20
C GLN A 51 7.73 -6.30 -15.02
N ASN A 52 6.80 -7.24 -14.88
CA ASN A 52 5.38 -6.93 -14.74
C ASN A 52 5.10 -6.35 -13.36
N GLN A 53 4.28 -5.30 -13.34
CA GLN A 53 3.85 -4.62 -12.13
C GLN A 53 2.36 -4.84 -11.92
N THR A 54 1.97 -5.06 -10.68
CA THR A 54 0.57 -5.18 -10.27
C THR A 54 0.11 -3.86 -9.67
N SER A 55 -1.02 -3.35 -10.13
CA SER A 55 -1.65 -2.15 -9.60
C SER A 55 -2.94 -2.52 -8.87
N VAL A 56 -3.22 -1.81 -7.79
CA VAL A 56 -4.48 -1.89 -7.04
C VAL A 56 -5.15 -0.53 -7.07
N ASP A 57 -6.43 -0.51 -7.42
CA ASP A 57 -7.22 0.71 -7.40
C ASP A 57 -7.55 1.07 -5.94
N ILE A 58 -7.15 2.27 -5.54
CA ILE A 58 -7.38 2.81 -4.19
C ILE A 58 -8.55 3.82 -4.18
N SER A 59 -9.02 4.23 -5.35
CA SER A 59 -10.24 5.02 -5.56
C SER A 59 -10.71 4.85 -7.01
N GLU A 60 -11.89 5.40 -7.35
CA GLU A 60 -12.45 5.36 -8.73
C GLU A 60 -11.51 5.93 -9.81
N SER A 61 -10.60 6.82 -9.44
CA SER A 61 -9.70 7.51 -10.38
C SER A 61 -8.21 7.35 -10.06
N ARG A 62 -7.87 6.51 -9.07
CA ARG A 62 -6.49 6.40 -8.61
C ARG A 62 -6.10 4.96 -8.33
N SER A 63 -5.01 4.51 -8.94
CA SER A 63 -4.37 3.22 -8.68
C SER A 63 -2.96 3.39 -8.16
N VAL A 64 -2.49 2.43 -7.37
CA VAL A 64 -1.11 2.36 -6.85
C VAL A 64 -0.50 1.02 -7.23
N ARG A 65 0.73 1.07 -7.72
CA ARG A 65 1.54 -0.14 -7.96
C ARG A 65 2.02 -0.70 -6.63
N ILE A 66 1.74 -1.98 -6.39
CA ILE A 66 2.02 -2.64 -5.10
C ILE A 66 3.29 -3.47 -5.11
N ASN A 67 3.84 -3.77 -6.28
CA ASN A 67 5.13 -4.45 -6.41
C ASN A 67 6.13 -3.60 -7.20
N ARG A 68 7.40 -3.99 -7.09
CA ARG A 68 8.49 -3.45 -7.90
C ARG A 68 9.40 -4.60 -8.31
N PRO A 69 9.63 -4.80 -9.62
CA PRO A 69 10.56 -5.82 -10.10
C PRO A 69 11.96 -5.59 -9.56
N GLY A 70 12.67 -6.67 -9.31
CA GLY A 70 14.04 -6.59 -8.80
C GLY A 70 15.01 -5.92 -9.75
N ASP A 71 14.78 -6.02 -11.03
CA ASP A 71 15.57 -5.35 -12.06
C ASP A 71 15.47 -3.81 -12.00
N ASP A 72 14.32 -3.30 -11.53
CA ASP A 72 14.13 -1.85 -11.28
C ASP A 72 14.76 -1.37 -9.96
N VAL A 73 14.91 -2.24 -8.97
CA VAL A 73 15.45 -1.89 -7.64
C VAL A 73 16.94 -2.09 -7.60
N PHE A 74 17.40 -3.23 -8.14
CA PHE A 74 18.81 -3.61 -8.27
C PHE A 74 19.24 -3.41 -9.72
N GLY A 75 19.04 -2.19 -10.21
CA GLY A 75 19.40 -1.79 -11.58
C GLY A 75 20.90 -1.91 -11.83
N GLY A 76 21.27 -1.88 -13.09
CA GLY A 76 22.67 -1.88 -13.48
C GLY A 76 23.18 -0.50 -13.84
N VAL A 77 24.45 -0.42 -14.17
CA VAL A 77 25.09 0.78 -14.72
C VAL A 77 25.44 0.58 -16.18
N THR A 78 25.51 1.68 -16.91
CA THR A 78 26.07 1.65 -18.27
C THR A 78 27.57 1.87 -18.18
N ARG A 79 28.34 0.97 -18.77
CA ARG A 79 29.80 1.02 -18.85
C ARG A 79 30.22 1.04 -20.30
N GLU A 80 31.18 1.86 -20.66
CA GLU A 80 31.82 1.77 -21.97
C GLU A 80 32.80 0.59 -21.99
N ASN A 81 32.68 -0.27 -22.98
CA ASN A 81 33.63 -1.33 -23.22
C ASN A 81 34.92 -0.79 -23.91
N ASN A 82 35.90 -1.64 -24.12
CA ASN A 82 37.17 -1.23 -24.76
C ASN A 82 37.01 -0.76 -26.20
N ASP A 83 35.90 -1.08 -26.85
CA ASP A 83 35.58 -0.71 -28.23
C ASP A 83 34.77 0.60 -28.31
N GLY A 84 34.43 1.18 -27.14
CA GLY A 84 33.65 2.41 -27.01
C GLY A 84 32.14 2.20 -27.06
N ASP A 85 31.68 0.95 -27.04
CA ASP A 85 30.26 0.62 -27.01
C ASP A 85 29.72 0.64 -25.55
N ALA A 86 28.50 1.09 -25.39
CA ALA A 86 27.80 1.11 -24.10
C ALA A 86 27.27 -0.30 -23.77
N GLU A 87 27.74 -0.88 -22.68
CA GLU A 87 27.29 -2.17 -22.15
C GLU A 87 26.55 -1.95 -20.82
N SER A 88 25.39 -2.60 -20.66
CA SER A 88 24.67 -2.62 -19.39
C SER A 88 25.25 -3.68 -18.45
N ILE A 89 25.78 -3.23 -17.31
CA ILE A 89 26.39 -4.11 -16.31
C ILE A 89 25.42 -4.22 -15.13
N SER A 90 25.02 -5.46 -14.81
CA SER A 90 24.06 -5.70 -13.72
C SER A 90 24.64 -5.34 -12.36
N PHE A 91 23.77 -4.97 -11.42
CA PHE A 91 24.08 -4.60 -10.03
C PHE A 91 25.11 -5.53 -9.37
N PHE A 92 24.82 -6.82 -9.37
CA PHE A 92 25.69 -7.81 -8.71
C PHE A 92 27.02 -8.02 -9.45
N LYS A 93 27.05 -7.78 -10.76
CA LYS A 93 28.30 -7.83 -11.53
C LYS A 93 29.18 -6.64 -11.23
N VAL A 94 28.62 -5.45 -11.05
CA VAL A 94 29.38 -4.26 -10.60
C VAL A 94 30.11 -4.55 -9.28
N ILE A 95 29.39 -5.10 -8.30
CA ILE A 95 29.98 -5.41 -6.99
C ILE A 95 31.02 -6.54 -7.09
N ALA A 96 30.80 -7.52 -7.95
CA ALA A 96 31.79 -8.59 -8.19
C ALA A 96 33.06 -8.04 -8.85
N ASP A 97 32.94 -7.22 -9.90
CA ASP A 97 34.07 -6.57 -10.57
C ASP A 97 34.83 -5.65 -9.61
N PHE A 98 34.14 -4.91 -8.76
CA PHE A 98 34.76 -4.08 -7.71
C PHE A 98 35.52 -4.93 -6.68
N THR A 99 34.96 -6.08 -6.28
CA THR A 99 35.65 -7.02 -5.38
C THR A 99 36.95 -7.52 -5.99
N LEU A 100 36.92 -7.93 -7.25
CA LEU A 100 38.13 -8.39 -7.99
C LEU A 100 39.15 -7.26 -8.12
N ALA A 101 38.72 -6.03 -8.45
CA ALA A 101 39.61 -4.87 -8.54
C ALA A 101 40.34 -4.57 -7.23
N LEU A 102 39.64 -4.78 -6.08
CA LEU A 102 40.25 -4.63 -4.76
C LEU A 102 41.27 -5.74 -4.45
N GLU A 103 41.00 -6.98 -4.90
CA GLU A 103 41.93 -8.11 -4.74
C GLU A 103 43.19 -7.93 -5.57
N ASP A 104 43.04 -7.47 -6.83
CA ASP A 104 44.14 -7.24 -7.77
C ASP A 104 44.93 -5.94 -7.46
N GLY A 105 44.35 -5.04 -6.64
CA GLY A 105 44.97 -3.75 -6.34
C GLY A 105 45.03 -2.76 -7.53
N ASN A 106 44.19 -2.98 -8.56
CA ASN A 106 44.14 -2.17 -9.76
C ASN A 106 43.41 -0.82 -9.47
N LYS A 107 44.20 0.24 -9.34
CA LYS A 107 43.70 1.57 -8.98
C LYS A 107 42.65 2.13 -9.94
N ALA A 108 42.81 1.93 -11.26
CA ALA A 108 41.86 2.41 -12.24
C ALA A 108 40.51 1.70 -12.11
N SER A 109 40.52 0.37 -11.99
CA SER A 109 39.33 -0.45 -11.79
C SER A 109 38.67 -0.18 -10.44
N ILE A 110 39.44 0.09 -9.38
CA ILE A 110 38.92 0.49 -8.06
C ILE A 110 38.21 1.84 -8.15
N SER A 111 38.81 2.84 -8.81
CA SER A 111 38.21 4.16 -8.97
C SER A 111 36.90 4.09 -9.76
N ARG A 112 36.87 3.31 -10.84
CA ARG A 112 35.65 3.05 -11.60
C ARG A 112 34.58 2.37 -10.73
N GLY A 113 34.95 1.29 -10.02
CA GLY A 113 34.04 0.55 -9.16
C GLY A 113 33.43 1.43 -8.05
N LEU A 114 34.19 2.35 -7.48
CA LEU A 114 33.67 3.33 -6.51
C LEU A 114 32.60 4.24 -7.13
N THR A 115 32.84 4.74 -8.35
CA THR A 115 31.85 5.55 -9.07
C THR A 115 30.60 4.76 -9.38
N GLU A 116 30.75 3.52 -9.89
CA GLU A 116 29.63 2.66 -10.21
C GLU A 116 28.80 2.28 -8.97
N VAL A 117 29.43 1.94 -7.86
CA VAL A 117 28.75 1.67 -6.58
C VAL A 117 28.01 2.91 -6.08
N SER A 118 28.59 4.13 -6.27
CA SER A 118 27.87 5.37 -5.95
C SER A 118 26.58 5.51 -6.77
N LEU A 119 26.66 5.28 -8.09
CA LEU A 119 25.48 5.31 -8.97
C LEU A 119 24.41 4.30 -8.54
N LEU A 120 24.82 3.06 -8.21
CA LEU A 120 23.90 2.05 -7.70
C LEU A 120 23.20 2.48 -6.39
N THR A 121 23.96 3.17 -5.51
CA THR A 121 23.41 3.70 -4.25
C THR A 121 22.40 4.80 -4.51
N ASP A 122 22.68 5.70 -5.47
CA ASP A 122 21.76 6.77 -5.86
C ASP A 122 20.47 6.19 -6.48
N ASP A 123 20.55 5.17 -7.31
CA ASP A 123 19.39 4.49 -7.91
C ASP A 123 18.55 3.78 -6.84
N MET A 124 19.19 3.16 -5.85
CA MET A 124 18.47 2.59 -4.70
C MET A 124 17.76 3.66 -3.87
N ALA A 125 18.41 4.83 -3.67
CA ALA A 125 17.79 5.94 -2.97
C ALA A 125 16.58 6.51 -3.72
N LEU A 126 16.63 6.61 -5.05
CA LEU A 126 15.48 6.98 -5.88
C LEU A 126 14.36 5.94 -5.78
N SER A 127 14.71 4.66 -5.76
CA SER A 127 13.74 3.57 -5.55
C SER A 127 13.04 3.66 -4.20
N LEU A 128 13.78 3.97 -3.15
CA LEU A 128 13.23 4.19 -1.80
C LEU A 128 12.32 5.43 -1.75
N ALA A 129 12.72 6.52 -2.41
CA ALA A 129 11.89 7.72 -2.50
C ALA A 129 10.56 7.47 -3.23
N ASP A 130 10.56 6.66 -4.30
CA ASP A 130 9.33 6.26 -4.99
C ASP A 130 8.39 5.44 -4.08
N VAL A 131 8.92 4.49 -3.30
CA VAL A 131 8.15 3.75 -2.31
C VAL A 131 7.57 4.69 -1.25
N GLY A 132 8.36 5.64 -0.74
CA GLY A 132 7.91 6.66 0.20
C GLY A 132 6.75 7.51 -0.35
N SER A 133 6.84 7.93 -1.61
CA SER A 133 5.77 8.66 -2.30
C SER A 133 4.49 7.84 -2.42
N ARG A 134 4.59 6.54 -2.72
CA ARG A 134 3.43 5.65 -2.79
C ARG A 134 2.78 5.45 -1.42
N LEU A 135 3.58 5.28 -0.37
CA LEU A 135 3.09 5.19 1.00
C LEU A 135 2.33 6.46 1.40
N SER A 136 2.89 7.64 1.13
CA SER A 136 2.22 8.92 1.39
C SER A 136 0.88 9.03 0.62
N THR A 137 0.82 8.52 -0.61
CA THR A 137 -0.42 8.47 -1.39
C THR A 137 -1.46 7.56 -0.75
N ILE A 138 -1.04 6.39 -0.24
CA ILE A 138 -1.92 5.45 0.46
C ILE A 138 -2.43 6.06 1.76
N ASP A 139 -1.56 6.70 2.54
CA ASP A 139 -1.95 7.33 3.79
C ASP A 139 -2.94 8.48 3.57
N SER A 140 -2.69 9.34 2.58
CA SER A 140 -3.65 10.38 2.19
C SER A 140 -5.01 9.80 1.78
N GLN A 141 -5.03 8.66 1.09
CA GLN A 141 -6.28 8.00 0.70
C GLN A 141 -7.00 7.40 1.91
N ARG A 142 -6.28 6.85 2.88
CA ARG A 142 -6.84 6.37 4.14
C ARG A 142 -7.52 7.49 4.92
N ASP A 143 -6.90 8.67 4.99
CA ASP A 143 -7.45 9.84 5.66
C ASP A 143 -8.77 10.28 4.99
N ILE A 144 -8.78 10.37 3.65
CA ILE A 144 -9.99 10.70 2.88
C ILE A 144 -11.11 9.69 3.13
N LEU A 145 -10.78 8.40 3.19
CA LEU A 145 -11.76 7.34 3.48
C LEU A 145 -12.27 7.41 4.92
N ALA A 146 -11.41 7.75 5.89
CA ALA A 146 -11.79 7.94 7.28
C ALA A 146 -12.76 9.12 7.42
N ASP A 147 -12.46 10.26 6.81
CA ASP A 147 -13.35 11.43 6.80
C ASP A 147 -14.68 11.14 6.08
N THR A 148 -14.62 10.40 4.99
CA THR A 148 -15.82 9.99 4.24
C THR A 148 -16.70 9.08 5.08
N LYS A 149 -16.09 8.10 5.78
CA LYS A 149 -16.80 7.20 6.70
C LYS A 149 -17.48 7.99 7.83
N LEU A 150 -16.77 8.96 8.44
CA LEU A 150 -17.33 9.80 9.50
C LEU A 150 -18.54 10.59 8.98
N ARG A 151 -18.42 11.17 7.80
CA ARG A 151 -19.50 11.92 7.13
C ARG A 151 -20.73 11.05 6.87
N TYR A 152 -20.53 9.82 6.40
CA TYR A 152 -21.65 8.88 6.22
C TYR A 152 -22.27 8.46 7.54
N GLN A 153 -21.50 8.31 8.62
CA GLN A 153 -22.02 8.02 9.95
C GLN A 153 -22.89 9.17 10.48
N GLU A 154 -22.45 10.43 10.28
CA GLU A 154 -23.24 11.62 10.63
C GLU A 154 -24.54 11.69 9.82
N LEU A 155 -24.49 11.43 8.52
CA LEU A 155 -25.68 11.41 7.66
C LEU A 155 -26.65 10.30 8.08
N LEU A 156 -26.13 9.13 8.42
CA LEU A 156 -26.94 8.00 8.90
C LEU A 156 -27.59 8.34 10.24
N SER A 157 -26.83 8.89 11.19
CA SER A 157 -27.36 9.36 12.46
C SER A 157 -28.48 10.39 12.26
N ASN A 158 -28.25 11.39 11.42
CA ASN A 158 -29.26 12.40 11.10
C ASN A 158 -30.52 11.83 10.41
N ALA A 159 -30.38 10.72 9.69
CA ALA A 159 -31.49 10.06 9.01
C ALA A 159 -32.27 9.07 9.91
N GLU A 160 -31.56 8.37 10.80
CA GLU A 160 -32.12 7.32 11.67
C GLU A 160 -32.48 7.82 13.05
N ASP A 161 -31.77 8.85 13.56
CA ASP A 161 -32.02 9.38 14.89
C ASP A 161 -33.39 10.03 14.95
N LEU A 162 -34.23 9.44 15.80
CA LEU A 162 -35.55 9.99 16.09
C LEU A 162 -35.40 11.33 16.81
N ASP A 163 -36.06 12.37 16.30
CA ASP A 163 -36.22 13.60 17.08
C ASP A 163 -37.11 13.29 18.31
N TYR A 164 -36.47 12.87 19.38
CA TYR A 164 -37.12 12.50 20.64
C TYR A 164 -38.07 13.58 21.12
N ALA A 165 -37.72 14.86 20.96
CA ALA A 165 -38.58 15.96 21.39
C ALA A 165 -39.85 16.02 20.54
N THR A 166 -39.78 15.77 19.26
CA THR A 166 -40.97 15.70 18.38
C THR A 166 -41.78 14.42 18.61
N ALA A 167 -41.12 13.29 18.82
CA ALA A 167 -41.79 12.04 19.11
C ALA A 167 -42.54 12.08 20.46
N VAL A 168 -41.93 12.61 21.52
CA VAL A 168 -42.58 12.79 22.81
C VAL A 168 -43.74 13.77 22.74
N ARG A 169 -43.63 14.88 22.02
CA ARG A 169 -44.75 15.83 21.79
C ARG A 169 -45.90 15.17 21.05
N ARG A 170 -45.64 14.40 20.00
CA ARG A 170 -46.68 13.64 19.27
C ARG A 170 -47.34 12.60 20.16
N LEU A 171 -46.56 11.85 20.93
CA LEU A 171 -47.08 10.85 21.85
C LEU A 171 -47.98 11.51 22.94
N SER A 172 -47.53 12.62 23.54
CA SER A 172 -48.30 13.36 24.53
C SER A 172 -49.61 13.89 23.95
N ALA A 173 -49.58 14.44 22.72
CA ALA A 173 -50.79 14.90 22.06
C ALA A 173 -51.77 13.77 21.74
N GLN A 174 -51.26 12.57 21.35
CA GLN A 174 -52.11 11.41 21.13
C GLN A 174 -52.73 10.87 22.44
N ILE A 175 -51.97 10.84 23.52
CA ILE A 175 -52.51 10.44 24.87
C ILE A 175 -53.61 11.41 25.27
N LEU A 176 -53.38 12.73 25.18
CA LEU A 176 -54.39 13.74 25.54
C LEU A 176 -55.67 13.62 24.69
N SER A 177 -55.51 13.33 23.37
CA SER A 177 -56.62 13.11 22.48
C SER A 177 -57.40 11.85 22.84
N LEU A 178 -56.71 10.78 23.25
CA LEU A 178 -57.35 9.55 23.73
C LEU A 178 -58.12 9.77 25.03
N GLU A 179 -57.52 10.49 25.99
CA GLU A 179 -58.18 10.86 27.27
C GLU A 179 -59.45 11.70 27.02
N ALA A 180 -59.36 12.70 26.14
CA ALA A 180 -60.50 13.53 25.75
C ALA A 180 -61.59 12.68 25.06
N ALA A 181 -61.23 11.75 24.18
CA ALA A 181 -62.19 10.83 23.54
C ALA A 181 -62.86 9.92 24.58
N GLN A 182 -62.08 9.36 25.52
CA GLN A 182 -62.64 8.51 26.58
C GLN A 182 -63.58 9.30 27.50
N ALA A 183 -63.22 10.53 27.88
CA ALA A 183 -64.05 11.40 28.70
C ALA A 183 -65.37 11.79 27.96
N SER A 184 -65.26 12.06 26.66
CA SER A 184 -66.41 12.34 25.83
C SER A 184 -67.32 11.12 25.68
N PHE A 185 -66.74 9.95 25.49
CA PHE A 185 -67.50 8.69 25.41
C PHE A 185 -68.22 8.38 26.76
N ALA A 186 -67.52 8.56 27.88
CA ALA A 186 -68.11 8.40 29.22
C ALA A 186 -69.31 9.36 29.46
N LYS A 187 -69.16 10.63 29.05
CA LYS A 187 -70.29 11.60 29.13
C LYS A 187 -71.46 11.20 28.21
N VAL A 188 -71.18 10.80 26.98
CA VAL A 188 -72.26 10.33 26.06
C VAL A 188 -72.94 9.06 26.61
N SER A 189 -72.14 8.12 27.17
CA SER A 189 -72.71 6.91 27.81
C SER A 189 -73.57 7.19 29.02
N GLN A 190 -73.25 8.26 29.77
CA GLN A 190 -74.09 8.72 30.92
C GLN A 190 -75.35 9.47 30.48
N LEU A 191 -75.34 10.06 29.26
CA LEU A 191 -76.55 10.61 28.63
C LEU A 191 -77.43 9.52 28.05
N ASN A 192 -77.73 8.51 28.84
CA ASN A 192 -78.58 7.45 28.43
C ASN A 192 -80.01 7.99 28.09
N LEU A 193 -80.56 7.54 26.98
CA LEU A 193 -81.89 7.87 26.46
C LEU A 193 -82.98 7.73 27.54
N PHE A 194 -82.68 6.97 28.59
CA PHE A 194 -83.63 6.75 29.73
C PHE A 194 -83.76 7.95 30.69
N ASN A 195 -82.82 8.91 30.70
CA ASN A 195 -82.95 10.11 31.53
C ASN A 195 -83.79 11.23 30.84
N TYR A 196 -84.17 11.05 29.58
CA TYR A 196 -84.96 12.03 28.81
C TYR A 196 -86.45 11.61 28.72
N LEU A 197 -86.80 10.42 29.21
CA LEU A 197 -88.15 9.86 29.13
C LEU A 197 -88.80 9.82 30.52
N ARG A 198 -88.38 10.66 31.42
CA ARG A 198 -89.01 10.80 32.73
C ARG A 198 -89.64 12.18 32.93
#